data_9e322f97745648f2a726dcaa392ffe9f
#
_entry.id   9e322f97745648f2a726dcaa392ffe9f
#
_cell.length_a   1.000
_cell.length_b   1.000
_cell.length_c   1.000
_cell.angle_alpha   90.00
_cell.angle_beta   90.00
_cell.angle_gamma   90.00
#
_symmetry.space_group_name_H-M   'P 1'
#
loop_
_entity.id
_entity.type
_entity.pdbx_description
1 polymer ?
#
loop_
_entity_poly.entity_id
_entity_poly.type
_entity_poly.pdbx_seq_one_letter_code
_entity_poly.pdbx_strand_id
1 'polypeptide(L)'
;MGIVQTIKNFFTRSKYVMTTQNLTSITDHPKIAVSSAEYDRIVENMKYFAGRYPQIEYKDSNGTKQKRDYNHLPVGRTAAKKIASLVFNEQAEIKLDDKNADKFIQDQLQNDRFIKNFERYLESCLALGGLAMRPYVDNGKVRVS
;
A
#
# COMPACT_ATOMS: atom_id res chain seq x y z
N MET A 1 -2.78 -32.34 -22.63
CA MET A 1 -2.51 -30.96 -23.07
C MET A 1 -1.00 -30.83 -23.31
N GLY A 2 -0.60 -30.52 -24.54
CA GLY A 2 0.81 -30.55 -24.92
C GLY A 2 1.55 -29.30 -24.37
N ILE A 3 2.82 -29.47 -24.04
CA ILE A 3 3.75 -28.42 -23.53
C ILE A 3 3.71 -27.17 -24.43
N VAL A 4 3.54 -27.34 -25.74
CA VAL A 4 3.40 -26.24 -26.72
C VAL A 4 2.19 -25.36 -26.46
N GLN A 5 1.06 -25.95 -26.01
CA GLN A 5 -0.13 -25.17 -25.67
C GLN A 5 0.02 -24.39 -24.40
N THR A 6 0.73 -24.93 -23.41
CA THR A 6 1.05 -24.24 -22.15
C THR A 6 1.97 -23.03 -22.40
N ILE A 7 2.97 -23.19 -23.25
CA ILE A 7 3.89 -22.10 -23.65
C ILE A 7 3.14 -21.02 -24.43
N LYS A 8 2.31 -21.39 -25.40
CA LYS A 8 1.46 -20.43 -26.14
C LYS A 8 0.54 -19.64 -25.19
N ASN A 9 -0.11 -20.32 -24.25
CA ASN A 9 -0.98 -19.65 -23.27
C ASN A 9 -0.23 -18.70 -22.36
N PHE A 10 1.01 -19.02 -21.99
CA PHE A 10 1.87 -18.14 -21.19
C PHE A 10 2.21 -16.86 -21.96
N PHE A 11 2.64 -17.00 -23.22
CA PHE A 11 2.95 -15.83 -24.06
C PHE A 11 1.70 -15.03 -24.48
N THR A 12 0.57 -15.68 -24.68
CA THR A 12 -0.70 -14.99 -24.97
C THR A 12 -1.17 -14.20 -23.76
N ARG A 13 -0.98 -14.73 -22.55
CA ARG A 13 -1.30 -14.02 -21.31
C ARG A 13 -0.40 -12.80 -21.08
N SER A 14 0.89 -12.91 -21.41
CA SER A 14 1.84 -11.80 -21.41
C SER A 14 1.47 -10.73 -22.46
N LYS A 15 1.00 -11.15 -23.63
CA LYS A 15 0.57 -10.23 -24.70
C LYS A 15 -0.68 -9.45 -24.33
N TYR A 16 -1.58 -10.03 -23.52
CA TYR A 16 -2.76 -9.33 -22.99
C TYR A 16 -2.40 -8.22 -21.99
N VAL A 17 -1.33 -8.40 -21.24
CA VAL A 17 -0.84 -7.37 -20.31
C VAL A 17 -0.14 -6.22 -21.05
N MET A 18 0.47 -6.50 -22.21
CA MET A 18 1.17 -5.48 -23.00
C MET A 18 0.29 -4.71 -24.00
N THR A 19 -0.89 -5.24 -24.35
CA THR A 19 -1.81 -4.60 -25.30
C THR A 19 -2.97 -3.85 -24.64
N THR A 20 -3.07 -3.88 -23.33
CA THR A 20 -4.03 -3.02 -22.62
C THR A 20 -3.49 -1.59 -22.61
N GLN A 21 -3.82 -0.89 -23.69
CA GLN A 21 -4.19 0.52 -23.76
C GLN A 21 -3.61 1.42 -22.67
N ASN A 22 -3.21 2.59 -23.03
CA ASN A 22 -2.94 3.72 -22.16
C ASN A 22 -4.02 3.88 -21.08
N LEU A 23 -3.91 3.05 -20.01
CA LEU A 23 -4.77 3.19 -18.86
C LEU A 23 -4.39 4.51 -18.17
N THR A 24 -5.29 5.44 -18.21
CA THR A 24 -5.10 6.76 -17.59
C THR A 24 -5.26 6.66 -16.07
N SER A 25 -6.05 5.70 -15.61
CA SER A 25 -6.28 5.42 -14.20
C SER A 25 -6.29 3.92 -13.93
N ILE A 26 -5.95 3.53 -12.71
CA ILE A 26 -6.03 2.14 -12.25
C ILE A 26 -7.47 1.61 -12.31
N THR A 27 -8.46 2.49 -12.19
CA THR A 27 -9.90 2.17 -12.28
C THR A 27 -10.36 1.79 -13.67
N ASP A 28 -9.57 2.12 -14.71
CA ASP A 28 -9.89 1.79 -16.10
C ASP A 28 -9.58 0.33 -16.45
N HIS A 29 -8.91 -0.38 -15.55
CA HIS A 29 -8.53 -1.77 -15.79
C HIS A 29 -9.74 -2.70 -15.57
N PRO A 30 -10.13 -3.52 -16.58
CA PRO A 30 -11.37 -4.32 -16.53
C PRO A 30 -11.44 -5.39 -15.43
N LYS A 31 -10.30 -5.71 -14.80
CA LYS A 31 -10.21 -6.67 -13.69
C LYS A 31 -10.17 -6.00 -12.32
N ILE A 32 -10.19 -4.67 -12.26
CA ILE A 32 -10.18 -3.91 -11.03
C ILE A 32 -11.57 -3.35 -10.81
N ALA A 33 -12.30 -3.93 -9.85
CA ALA A 33 -13.65 -3.53 -9.51
C ALA A 33 -13.65 -2.43 -8.42
N VAL A 34 -12.87 -1.36 -8.63
CA VAL A 34 -12.86 -0.20 -7.75
C VAL A 34 -13.60 0.93 -8.44
N SER A 35 -14.62 1.49 -7.80
CA SER A 35 -15.32 2.64 -8.33
C SER A 35 -14.43 3.89 -8.27
N SER A 36 -14.65 4.84 -9.18
CA SER A 36 -13.94 6.13 -9.14
C SER A 36 -14.13 6.85 -7.81
N ALA A 37 -15.32 6.79 -7.23
CA ALA A 37 -15.63 7.40 -5.94
C ALA A 37 -14.82 6.79 -4.78
N GLU A 38 -14.59 5.47 -4.79
CA GLU A 38 -13.73 4.81 -3.80
C GLU A 38 -12.26 5.20 -3.99
N TYR A 39 -11.81 5.26 -5.24
CA TYR A 39 -10.45 5.71 -5.55
C TYR A 39 -10.22 7.15 -5.06
N ASP A 40 -11.14 8.07 -5.35
CA ASP A 40 -11.05 9.46 -4.92
C ASP A 40 -11.03 9.58 -3.39
N ARG A 41 -11.84 8.78 -2.70
CA ARG A 41 -11.84 8.70 -1.23
C ARG A 41 -10.49 8.22 -0.68
N ILE A 42 -9.89 7.21 -1.29
CA ILE A 42 -8.58 6.69 -0.88
C ILE A 42 -7.50 7.78 -1.08
N VAL A 43 -7.52 8.47 -2.22
CA VAL A 43 -6.60 9.58 -2.52
C VAL A 43 -6.76 10.73 -1.53
N GLU A 44 -7.99 11.06 -1.16
CA GLU A 44 -8.28 12.08 -0.17
C GLU A 44 -7.79 11.66 1.23
N ASN A 45 -8.11 10.45 1.67
CA ASN A 45 -7.61 9.90 2.93
C ASN A 45 -6.09 9.90 3.00
N MET A 46 -5.42 9.58 1.90
CA MET A 46 -3.96 9.60 1.82
C MET A 46 -3.40 11.02 2.03
N LYS A 47 -4.07 12.05 1.51
CA LYS A 47 -3.68 13.45 1.76
C LYS A 47 -3.79 13.79 3.24
N TYR A 48 -4.91 13.48 3.87
CA TYR A 48 -5.11 13.72 5.31
C TYR A 48 -4.12 12.92 6.17
N PHE A 49 -3.88 11.65 5.85
CA PHE A 49 -2.90 10.83 6.54
C PHE A 49 -1.47 11.39 6.42
N ALA A 50 -1.14 11.96 5.25
CA ALA A 50 0.13 12.65 5.01
C ALA A 50 0.21 14.04 5.67
N GLY A 51 -0.87 14.50 6.33
CA GLY A 51 -0.92 15.82 6.94
C GLY A 51 -1.14 16.98 5.96
N ARG A 52 -1.63 16.67 4.77
CA ARG A 52 -1.92 17.68 3.73
C ARG A 52 -3.39 18.08 3.84
N TYR A 53 -3.63 19.22 4.48
CA TYR A 53 -4.96 19.78 4.66
C TYR A 53 -5.20 20.93 3.69
N PRO A 54 -6.48 21.22 3.37
CA PRO A 54 -6.81 22.39 2.56
C PRO A 54 -6.34 23.69 3.22
N GLN A 55 -5.90 24.62 2.40
CA GLN A 55 -5.56 25.96 2.88
C GLN A 55 -6.81 26.79 3.12
N ILE A 56 -6.81 27.61 4.14
CA ILE A 56 -7.85 28.57 4.41
C ILE A 56 -7.51 29.86 3.68
N GLU A 57 -8.45 30.39 2.91
CA GLU A 57 -8.39 31.73 2.36
C GLU A 57 -9.07 32.71 3.32
N TYR A 58 -8.38 33.77 3.64
CA TYR A 58 -8.92 34.86 4.46
C TYR A 58 -8.46 36.21 3.92
N LYS A 59 -9.15 37.27 4.30
CA LYS A 59 -8.72 38.64 4.00
C LYS A 59 -8.05 39.21 5.24
N ASP A 60 -6.88 39.81 5.04
CA ASP A 60 -6.21 40.55 6.10
C ASP A 60 -6.95 41.88 6.37
N SER A 61 -6.44 42.64 7.37
CA SER A 61 -6.99 43.96 7.73
C SER A 61 -6.98 44.97 6.60
N ASN A 62 -6.14 44.77 5.60
CA ASN A 62 -6.02 45.61 4.41
C ASN A 62 -6.88 45.15 3.24
N GLY A 63 -7.70 44.09 3.43
CA GLY A 63 -8.56 43.53 2.41
C GLY A 63 -7.84 42.59 1.42
N THR A 64 -6.54 42.35 1.60
CA THR A 64 -5.75 41.48 0.72
C THR A 64 -6.05 40.00 1.00
N LYS A 65 -6.28 39.22 -0.05
CA LYS A 65 -6.49 37.77 0.08
C LYS A 65 -5.19 37.09 0.49
N GLN A 66 -5.22 36.38 1.60
CA GLN A 66 -4.13 35.58 2.12
C GLN A 66 -4.54 34.12 2.21
N LYS A 67 -3.55 33.23 2.16
CA LYS A 67 -3.73 31.78 2.37
C LYS A 67 -2.87 31.34 3.54
N ARG A 68 -3.42 30.49 4.37
CA ARG A 68 -2.65 29.83 5.43
C ARG A 68 -3.01 28.36 5.52
N ASP A 69 -2.10 27.56 6.00
CA ASP A 69 -2.37 26.17 6.29
C ASP A 69 -3.34 26.04 7.47
N TYR A 70 -4.19 25.03 7.40
CA TYR A 70 -5.14 24.73 8.46
C TYR A 70 -4.39 24.21 9.70
N ASN A 71 -4.53 24.88 10.84
CA ASN A 71 -4.04 24.34 12.10
C ASN A 71 -4.92 23.13 12.48
N HIS A 72 -4.34 21.95 12.49
CA HIS A 72 -5.08 20.71 12.74
C HIS A 72 -4.30 19.79 13.67
N LEU A 73 -5.03 18.96 14.38
CA LEU A 73 -4.47 17.83 15.10
C LEU A 73 -4.56 16.59 14.19
N PRO A 74 -3.46 15.85 13.96
CA PRO A 74 -3.46 14.67 13.10
C PRO A 74 -4.09 13.46 13.83
N VAL A 75 -5.35 13.62 14.27
CA VAL A 75 -6.07 12.62 15.08
C VAL A 75 -6.16 11.28 14.35
N GLY A 76 -6.52 11.29 13.06
CA GLY A 76 -6.64 10.09 12.25
C GLY A 76 -5.33 9.30 12.16
N ARG A 77 -4.22 10.00 11.89
CA ARG A 77 -2.90 9.37 11.86
C ARG A 77 -2.48 8.83 13.23
N THR A 78 -2.72 9.61 14.29
CA THR A 78 -2.38 9.19 15.66
C THR A 78 -3.20 7.97 16.08
N ALA A 79 -4.50 7.93 15.75
CA ALA A 79 -5.37 6.79 16.01
C ALA A 79 -4.90 5.56 15.22
N ALA A 80 -4.65 5.68 13.92
CA ALA A 80 -4.16 4.58 13.09
C ALA A 80 -2.85 4.01 13.65
N LYS A 81 -1.90 4.88 14.01
CA LYS A 81 -0.65 4.46 14.63
C LYS A 81 -0.86 3.72 15.96
N LYS A 82 -1.74 4.24 16.81
CA LYS A 82 -2.03 3.60 18.10
C LYS A 82 -2.72 2.26 17.93
N ILE A 83 -3.67 2.16 17.03
CA ILE A 83 -4.36 0.89 16.72
C ILE A 83 -3.36 -0.11 16.11
N ALA A 84 -2.53 0.31 15.15
CA ALA A 84 -1.51 -0.55 14.59
C ALA A 84 -0.58 -1.12 15.66
N SER A 85 -0.09 -0.29 16.58
CA SER A 85 0.78 -0.74 17.67
C SER A 85 0.08 -1.67 18.69
N LEU A 86 -1.24 -1.58 18.83
CA LEU A 86 -2.01 -2.48 19.70
C LEU A 86 -2.31 -3.82 19.03
N VAL A 87 -2.62 -3.79 17.73
CA VAL A 87 -2.92 -5.00 16.95
C VAL A 87 -1.64 -5.75 16.63
N PHE A 88 -0.60 -5.01 16.24
CA PHE A 88 0.71 -5.57 15.95
C PHE A 88 1.54 -5.57 17.23
N ASN A 89 1.32 -6.59 18.03
CA ASN A 89 2.21 -6.90 19.15
C ASN A 89 3.44 -7.62 18.58
N GLU A 90 4.65 -7.27 19.03
CA GLU A 90 5.93 -7.90 18.65
C GLU A 90 5.97 -9.43 18.87
N GLN A 91 4.92 -10.00 19.43
CA GLN A 91 4.72 -11.43 19.64
C GLN A 91 4.08 -12.16 18.44
N ALA A 92 3.75 -11.47 17.36
CA ALA A 92 3.26 -12.13 16.15
C ALA A 92 4.41 -12.91 15.49
N GLU A 93 4.33 -14.24 15.55
CA GLU A 93 5.33 -15.14 14.96
C GLU A 93 4.74 -15.84 13.74
N ILE A 94 5.51 -15.88 12.66
CA ILE A 94 5.22 -16.69 11.48
C ILE A 94 6.05 -17.97 11.62
N LYS A 95 5.40 -19.13 11.76
CA LYS A 95 6.07 -20.43 11.90
C LYS A 95 5.61 -21.39 10.81
N LEU A 96 6.54 -22.19 10.32
CA LEU A 96 6.28 -23.29 9.40
C LEU A 96 6.57 -24.61 10.07
N ASP A 97 5.85 -25.68 9.63
CA ASP A 97 6.03 -27.03 10.17
C ASP A 97 7.39 -27.65 9.79
N ASP A 98 7.90 -27.32 8.60
CA ASP A 98 9.23 -27.74 8.15
C ASP A 98 10.30 -26.82 8.75
N LYS A 99 11.18 -27.39 9.57
CA LYS A 99 12.25 -26.67 10.27
C LYS A 99 13.24 -25.97 9.33
N ASN A 100 13.51 -26.53 8.14
CA ASN A 100 14.44 -25.92 7.19
C ASN A 100 13.78 -24.73 6.47
N ALA A 101 12.51 -24.89 6.09
CA ALA A 101 11.71 -23.83 5.51
C ALA A 101 11.47 -22.69 6.52
N ASP A 102 11.19 -23.05 7.78
CA ASP A 102 11.00 -22.07 8.85
C ASP A 102 12.27 -21.23 9.06
N LYS A 103 13.41 -21.87 9.22
CA LYS A 103 14.69 -21.17 9.35
C LYS A 103 14.97 -20.23 8.17
N PHE A 104 14.74 -20.71 6.94
CA PHE A 104 14.91 -19.89 5.74
C PHE A 104 14.00 -18.65 5.77
N ILE A 105 12.73 -18.83 6.12
CA ILE A 105 11.77 -17.73 6.21
C ILE A 105 12.17 -16.74 7.32
N GLN A 106 12.54 -17.23 8.50
CA GLN A 106 12.98 -16.36 9.60
C GLN A 106 14.18 -15.49 9.19
N ASP A 107 15.18 -16.12 8.57
CA ASP A 107 16.38 -15.41 8.08
C ASP A 107 16.01 -14.33 7.03
N GLN A 108 15.06 -14.63 6.13
CA GLN A 108 14.59 -13.66 5.13
C GLN A 108 13.80 -12.50 5.74
N LEU A 109 12.86 -12.80 6.64
CA LEU A 109 12.06 -11.79 7.33
C LEU A 109 12.92 -10.85 8.18
N GLN A 110 13.95 -11.40 8.84
CA GLN A 110 14.90 -10.61 9.61
C GLN A 110 15.77 -9.72 8.72
N ASN A 111 16.30 -10.26 7.62
CA ASN A 111 17.13 -9.53 6.66
C ASN A 111 16.37 -8.37 6.00
N ASP A 112 15.08 -8.55 5.72
CA ASP A 112 14.21 -7.54 5.12
C ASP A 112 13.62 -6.58 6.15
N ARG A 113 13.90 -6.79 7.42
CA ARG A 113 13.25 -6.05 8.54
C ARG A 113 11.72 -6.04 8.43
N PHE A 114 11.17 -7.17 7.98
CA PHE A 114 9.75 -7.30 7.65
C PHE A 114 8.87 -6.87 8.81
N ILE A 115 9.14 -7.33 10.03
CA ILE A 115 8.35 -7.01 11.22
C ILE A 115 8.21 -5.49 11.42
N LYS A 116 9.33 -4.77 11.35
CA LYS A 116 9.33 -3.30 11.50
C LYS A 116 8.60 -2.58 10.36
N ASN A 117 8.75 -3.08 9.14
CA ASN A 117 8.08 -2.50 7.97
C ASN A 117 6.59 -2.83 7.99
N PHE A 118 6.21 -4.01 8.46
CA PHE A 118 4.81 -4.44 8.52
C PHE A 118 3.96 -3.58 9.46
N GLU A 119 4.49 -3.16 10.60
CA GLU A 119 3.80 -2.21 11.49
C GLU A 119 3.43 -0.91 10.73
N ARG A 120 4.38 -0.38 9.95
CA ARG A 120 4.15 0.83 9.14
C ARG A 120 3.14 0.61 8.02
N TYR A 121 3.15 -0.57 7.40
CA TYR A 121 2.15 -0.93 6.38
C TYR A 121 0.76 -1.07 7.01
N LEU A 122 0.68 -1.58 8.23
CA LEU A 122 -0.57 -1.70 8.97
C LEU A 122 -1.15 -0.32 9.32
N GLU A 123 -0.32 0.66 9.69
CA GLU A 123 -0.78 2.06 9.85
C GLU A 123 -1.44 2.58 8.57
N SER A 124 -0.80 2.36 7.42
CA SER A 124 -1.33 2.77 6.12
C SER A 124 -2.60 2.01 5.76
N CYS A 125 -2.65 0.71 6.05
CA CYS A 125 -3.83 -0.12 5.85
C CYS A 125 -5.04 0.41 6.61
N LEU A 126 -4.87 0.76 7.88
CA LEU A 126 -5.93 1.32 8.73
C LEU A 126 -6.41 2.69 8.24
N ALA A 127 -5.50 3.49 7.68
CA ALA A 127 -5.84 4.81 7.16
C ALA A 127 -6.54 4.75 5.79
N LEU A 128 -6.14 3.82 4.93
CA LEU A 128 -6.58 3.75 3.52
C LEU A 128 -7.64 2.68 3.28
N GLY A 129 -7.82 1.74 4.21
CA GLY A 129 -8.81 0.68 4.12
C GLY A 129 -8.32 -0.58 3.38
N GLY A 130 -7.06 -0.68 3.04
CA GLY A 130 -6.50 -1.86 2.37
C GLY A 130 -4.98 -1.86 2.33
N LEU A 131 -4.42 -3.05 2.16
CA LEU A 131 -2.98 -3.28 2.01
C LEU A 131 -2.76 -4.39 0.97
N ALA A 132 -1.86 -4.15 0.04
CA ALA A 132 -1.35 -5.17 -0.86
C ALA A 132 0.16 -5.33 -0.64
N MET A 133 0.60 -6.56 -0.45
CA MET A 133 2.01 -6.90 -0.33
C MET A 133 2.45 -7.75 -1.51
N ARG A 134 3.60 -7.43 -2.07
CA ARG A 134 4.16 -8.15 -3.21
C ARG A 134 5.51 -8.75 -2.82
N PRO A 135 5.63 -10.08 -2.75
CA PRO A 135 6.93 -10.71 -2.64
C PRO A 135 7.67 -10.64 -3.99
N TYR A 136 8.95 -10.34 -3.97
CA TYR A 136 9.82 -10.32 -5.15
C TYR A 136 11.23 -10.76 -4.78
N VAL A 137 12.00 -11.14 -5.78
CA VAL A 137 13.40 -11.53 -5.60
C VAL A 137 14.31 -10.41 -6.09
N ASP A 138 15.20 -9.95 -5.22
CA ASP A 138 16.22 -8.96 -5.52
C ASP A 138 17.58 -9.47 -5.08
N ASN A 139 18.53 -9.58 -6.02
CA ASN A 139 19.89 -10.08 -5.78
C ASN A 139 19.92 -11.44 -5.04
N GLY A 140 19.02 -12.35 -5.41
CA GLY A 140 18.92 -13.69 -4.80
C GLY A 140 18.30 -13.72 -3.40
N LYS A 141 17.75 -12.60 -2.92
CA LYS A 141 17.03 -12.51 -1.64
C LYS A 141 15.55 -12.24 -1.90
N VAL A 142 14.70 -12.88 -1.12
CA VAL A 142 13.25 -12.61 -1.13
C VAL A 142 12.99 -11.36 -0.33
N ARG A 143 12.29 -10.41 -0.92
CA ARG A 143 11.86 -9.16 -0.28
C ARG A 143 10.34 -9.00 -0.40
N VAL A 144 9.78 -8.18 0.45
CA VAL A 144 8.36 -7.81 0.44
C VAL A 144 8.24 -6.29 0.35
N SER A 145 7.43 -5.81 -0.61
CA SER A 145 7.12 -4.38 -0.77
C SER A 145 5.62 -4.13 -0.82
#